data_dbac71d3d3824d68da9b8f8ceb3295dd
#
_entry.id   dbac71d3d3824d68da9b8f8ceb3295dd
#
_cell.length_a   1.000
_cell.length_b   1.000
_cell.length_c   1.000
_cell.angle_alpha   90.00
_cell.angle_beta   90.00
_cell.angle_gamma   90.00
#
_symmetry.space_group_name_H-M   'P 1'
#
loop_
_entity.id
_entity.type
_entity.pdbx_description
1 polymer ?
#
loop_
_entity_poly.entity_id
_entity_poly.type
_entity_poly.pdbx_seq_one_letter_code
_entity_poly.pdbx_strand_id
1 'polypeptide(L)'
;MVQVIEQQYIVRNDKILSGEPIIQGTRTPVRAIVELWRLGVPPEEISIRLPHLTMAQVFAALSYYSDHQAEIHEYIERNRIPEALVGTKLEYKHREPVVH
;
A
#
# COMPACT_ATOMS: atom_id res chain seq x y z
N MET A 1 9.68 -2.32 35.95
CA MET A 1 8.32 -2.05 35.45
C MET A 1 8.35 -1.88 33.95
N VAL A 2 7.36 -2.44 33.29
CA VAL A 2 7.26 -2.34 31.84
C VAL A 2 6.29 -1.21 31.51
N GLN A 3 6.70 -0.34 30.59
CA GLN A 3 5.82 0.71 30.10
C GLN A 3 5.54 0.43 28.62
N VAL A 4 4.27 0.32 28.26
CA VAL A 4 3.89 0.08 26.88
C VAL A 4 3.77 1.42 26.18
N ILE A 5 4.47 1.56 25.06
CA ILE A 5 4.39 2.76 24.22
C ILE A 5 3.63 2.37 22.97
N GLU A 6 2.46 2.96 22.78
CA GLU A 6 1.62 2.62 21.66
C GLU A 6 1.65 3.70 20.60
N GLN A 7 1.85 3.29 19.36
CA GLN A 7 1.74 4.19 18.23
C GLN A 7 0.75 3.55 17.28
N GLN A 8 -0.27 4.31 16.93
CA GLN A 8 -1.30 3.75 16.07
C GLN A 8 -1.31 4.51 14.76
N TYR A 9 -0.64 3.96 13.77
CA TYR A 9 -0.59 4.54 12.44
C TYR A 9 -1.53 3.85 11.47
N ILE A 10 -1.94 2.62 11.77
CA ILE A 10 -2.75 1.81 10.85
C ILE A 10 -4.13 1.64 11.48
N VAL A 11 -5.16 1.98 10.70
CA VAL A 11 -6.54 1.90 11.19
C VAL A 11 -7.43 1.33 10.09
N ARG A 12 -8.66 1.01 10.46
CA ARG A 12 -9.71 0.64 9.51
C ARG A 12 -10.83 1.63 9.67
N ASN A 13 -11.43 2.01 8.55
CA ASN A 13 -12.60 2.89 8.55
C ASN A 13 -13.56 2.33 7.51
N ASP A 14 -14.73 1.87 7.95
CA ASP A 14 -15.68 1.24 7.04
C ASP A 14 -16.07 2.13 5.88
N LYS A 15 -15.92 3.44 6.04
CA LYS A 15 -16.29 4.37 4.99
C LYS A 15 -15.15 4.66 4.02
N ILE A 16 -13.98 4.09 4.26
CA ILE A 16 -12.83 4.28 3.39
C ILE A 16 -12.37 2.92 2.91
N LEU A 17 -12.43 2.70 1.60
CA LEU A 17 -11.98 1.46 0.98
C LEU A 17 -12.60 0.23 1.65
N SER A 18 -13.85 0.36 2.10
CA SER A 18 -14.62 -0.74 2.68
C SER A 18 -13.91 -1.41 3.86
N GLY A 19 -13.17 -0.62 4.65
CA GLY A 19 -12.53 -1.14 5.86
C GLY A 19 -11.18 -1.76 5.64
N GLU A 20 -10.59 -1.58 4.46
CA GLU A 20 -9.22 -2.03 4.23
C GLU A 20 -8.26 -1.27 5.16
N PRO A 21 -7.18 -1.90 5.65
CA PRO A 21 -6.20 -1.19 6.50
C PRO A 21 -5.59 -0.01 5.76
N ILE A 22 -5.64 1.16 6.40
CA ILE A 22 -5.13 2.40 5.82
C ILE A 22 -4.23 3.09 6.82
N ILE A 23 -3.46 4.05 6.33
CA ILE A 23 -2.68 4.94 7.18
C ILE A 23 -3.65 5.94 7.82
N GLN A 24 -3.61 6.06 9.13
CA GLN A 24 -4.50 6.95 9.86
C GLN A 24 -4.39 8.37 9.33
N GLY A 25 -5.53 9.00 9.12
CA GLY A 25 -5.56 10.39 8.64
C GLY A 25 -5.42 10.51 7.13
N THR A 26 -5.36 9.40 6.41
CA THR A 26 -5.25 9.42 4.95
C THR A 26 -6.23 8.41 4.37
N ARG A 27 -6.29 8.36 3.06
CA ARG A 27 -7.01 7.31 2.35
C ARG A 27 -6.05 6.31 1.72
N THR A 28 -4.77 6.32 2.12
CA THR A 28 -3.74 5.48 1.54
C THR A 28 -3.73 4.12 2.22
N PRO A 29 -4.02 3.03 1.50
CA PRO A 29 -4.02 1.71 2.12
C PRO A 29 -2.60 1.18 2.31
N VAL A 30 -2.46 0.31 3.29
CA VAL A 30 -1.19 -0.41 3.51
C VAL A 30 -0.77 -1.10 2.21
N ARG A 31 -1.73 -1.65 1.49
CA ARG A 31 -1.49 -2.35 0.23
C ARG A 31 -0.69 -1.51 -0.76
N ALA A 32 -0.99 -0.20 -0.87
CA ALA A 32 -0.29 0.65 -1.83
C ALA A 32 1.21 0.75 -1.49
N ILE A 33 1.52 0.83 -0.21
CA ILE A 33 2.90 0.91 0.22
C ILE A 33 3.61 -0.41 -0.03
N VAL A 34 2.93 -1.52 0.25
CA VAL A 34 3.50 -2.85 0.04
C VAL A 34 3.78 -3.09 -1.44
N GLU A 35 2.88 -2.64 -2.31
CA GLU A 35 3.10 -2.82 -3.74
C GLU A 35 4.36 -2.09 -4.23
N LEU A 36 4.59 -0.88 -3.75
CA LEU A 36 5.81 -0.16 -4.09
C LEU A 36 7.03 -0.89 -3.56
N TRP A 37 6.95 -1.35 -2.32
CA TRP A 37 8.07 -2.06 -1.71
C TRP A 37 8.39 -3.33 -2.49
N ARG A 38 7.37 -4.07 -2.92
CA ARG A 38 7.58 -5.31 -3.68
C ARG A 38 8.17 -5.05 -5.05
N LEU A 39 8.01 -3.84 -5.57
CA LEU A 39 8.67 -3.46 -6.82
C LEU A 39 10.12 -3.04 -6.61
N GLY A 40 10.60 -3.08 -5.37
CA GLY A 40 12.00 -2.77 -5.10
C GLY A 40 12.23 -1.35 -4.64
N VAL A 41 11.15 -0.58 -4.37
CA VAL A 41 11.32 0.79 -3.90
C VAL A 41 11.65 0.76 -2.40
N PRO A 42 12.78 1.31 -1.97
CA PRO A 42 13.13 1.31 -0.55
C PRO A 42 12.13 2.15 0.26
N PRO A 43 11.95 1.83 1.54
CA PRO A 43 10.99 2.59 2.35
C PRO A 43 11.23 4.08 2.36
N GLU A 44 12.49 4.50 2.40
CA GLU A 44 12.83 5.91 2.41
C GLU A 44 12.37 6.61 1.14
N GLU A 45 12.44 5.90 0.01
CA GLU A 45 12.00 6.48 -1.24
C GLU A 45 10.48 6.47 -1.36
N ILE A 46 9.81 5.54 -0.70
CA ILE A 46 8.35 5.53 -0.71
C ILE A 46 7.81 6.82 -0.12
N SER A 47 8.40 7.30 0.98
CA SER A 47 7.94 8.54 1.59
C SER A 47 8.23 9.75 0.71
N ILE A 48 9.22 9.65 -0.18
CA ILE A 48 9.48 10.72 -1.13
C ILE A 48 8.43 10.72 -2.24
N ARG A 49 8.08 9.53 -2.73
CA ARG A 49 7.08 9.40 -3.80
C ARG A 49 5.68 9.71 -3.32
N LEU A 50 5.42 9.49 -2.03
CA LEU A 50 4.12 9.77 -1.42
C LEU A 50 4.34 10.80 -0.32
N PRO A 51 4.52 12.07 -0.71
CA PRO A 51 4.98 13.08 0.25
C PRO A 51 3.98 13.43 1.35
N HIS A 52 2.75 12.95 1.24
CA HIS A 52 1.80 13.12 2.34
C HIS A 52 2.03 12.11 3.46
N LEU A 53 2.97 11.19 3.30
CA LEU A 53 3.30 10.19 4.32
C LEU A 53 4.66 10.48 4.91
N THR A 54 4.80 10.23 6.20
CA THR A 54 6.10 10.28 6.85
C THR A 54 6.78 8.92 6.72
N MET A 55 8.09 8.92 6.94
CA MET A 55 8.82 7.66 6.93
C MET A 55 8.33 6.72 8.02
N ALA A 56 7.94 7.29 9.18
CA ALA A 56 7.38 6.46 10.27
C ALA A 56 6.10 5.75 9.82
N GLN A 57 5.26 6.44 9.07
CA GLN A 57 4.03 5.83 8.57
C GLN A 57 4.33 4.73 7.56
N VAL A 58 5.33 4.92 6.71
CA VAL A 58 5.72 3.90 5.75
C VAL A 58 6.21 2.66 6.47
N PHE A 59 7.09 2.84 7.47
CA PHE A 59 7.58 1.69 8.22
C PHE A 59 6.48 1.01 9.02
N ALA A 60 5.52 1.78 9.53
CA ALA A 60 4.37 1.19 10.23
C ALA A 60 3.54 0.32 9.30
N ALA A 61 3.35 0.77 8.07
CA ALA A 61 2.60 -0.02 7.09
C ALA A 61 3.32 -1.32 6.77
N LEU A 62 4.64 -1.27 6.60
CA LEU A 62 5.40 -2.48 6.31
C LEU A 62 5.44 -3.40 7.53
N SER A 63 5.46 -2.85 8.73
CA SER A 63 5.39 -3.66 9.94
C SER A 63 4.04 -4.38 10.02
N TYR A 64 2.97 -3.65 9.76
CA TYR A 64 1.64 -4.27 9.73
C TYR A 64 1.59 -5.40 8.71
N TYR A 65 2.11 -5.14 7.52
CA TYR A 65 2.16 -6.14 6.47
C TYR A 65 2.92 -7.37 6.92
N SER A 66 4.04 -7.17 7.60
CA SER A 66 4.85 -8.29 8.07
C SER A 66 4.05 -9.25 8.94
N ASP A 67 3.12 -8.71 9.73
CA ASP A 67 2.29 -9.53 10.61
C ASP A 67 0.98 -9.98 9.96
N HIS A 68 0.61 -9.44 8.80
CA HIS A 68 -0.69 -9.71 8.18
C HIS A 68 -0.53 -9.95 6.68
N GLN A 69 0.46 -10.74 6.29
CA GLN A 69 0.81 -10.89 4.89
C GLN A 69 -0.34 -11.46 4.06
N ALA A 70 -1.02 -12.49 4.59
CA ALA A 70 -2.10 -13.10 3.84
C ALA A 70 -3.22 -12.10 3.57
N GLU A 71 -3.56 -11.29 4.57
CA GLU A 71 -4.60 -10.30 4.41
C GLU A 71 -4.24 -9.28 3.33
N ILE A 72 -3.02 -8.76 3.38
CA ILE A 72 -2.61 -7.74 2.43
C ILE A 72 -2.49 -8.32 1.03
N HIS A 73 -1.99 -9.54 0.90
CA HIS A 73 -1.92 -10.19 -0.41
C HIS A 73 -3.30 -10.36 -1.01
N GLU A 74 -4.30 -10.63 -0.18
CA GLU A 74 -5.65 -10.76 -0.69
C GLU A 74 -6.17 -9.44 -1.23
N TYR A 75 -5.89 -8.33 -0.53
CA TYR A 75 -6.29 -7.02 -1.04
C TYR A 75 -5.57 -6.68 -2.34
N ILE A 76 -4.29 -7.04 -2.45
CA ILE A 76 -3.56 -6.81 -3.69
C ILE A 76 -4.23 -7.56 -4.84
N GLU A 77 -4.59 -8.83 -4.60
CA GLU A 77 -5.22 -9.61 -5.66
C GLU A 77 -6.59 -9.06 -6.05
N ARG A 78 -7.38 -8.62 -5.06
CA ARG A 78 -8.70 -8.08 -5.35
C ARG A 78 -8.62 -6.83 -6.20
N ASN A 79 -7.54 -6.08 -6.08
CA ASN A 79 -7.40 -4.81 -6.78
C ASN A 79 -6.60 -4.92 -8.06
N ARG A 80 -6.19 -6.13 -8.41
CA ARG A 80 -5.46 -6.35 -9.64
C ARG A 80 -6.41 -6.25 -10.82
N ILE A 81 -6.01 -5.51 -11.85
CA ILE A 81 -6.80 -5.43 -13.07
C ILE A 81 -6.54 -6.69 -13.88
N PRO A 82 -7.59 -7.46 -14.22
CA PRO A 82 -7.40 -8.68 -15.00
C PRO A 82 -6.65 -8.40 -16.29
N GLU A 83 -5.75 -9.26 -16.65
CA GLU A 83 -4.90 -9.06 -17.80
C GLU A 83 -5.71 -8.94 -19.10
N ALA A 84 -6.82 -9.67 -19.19
CA ALA A 84 -7.65 -9.61 -20.37
C ALA A 84 -8.21 -8.21 -20.58
N LEU A 85 -8.59 -7.53 -19.50
CA LEU A 85 -9.11 -6.18 -19.60
C LEU A 85 -8.02 -5.18 -19.95
N VAL A 86 -6.85 -5.37 -19.41
CA VAL A 86 -5.73 -4.49 -19.70
C VAL A 86 -5.34 -4.61 -21.16
N GLY A 87 -5.26 -5.82 -21.66
CA GLY A 87 -4.82 -6.04 -23.02
C GLY A 87 -5.74 -5.46 -24.05
N THR A 88 -7.04 -5.37 -23.75
CA THR A 88 -7.97 -4.85 -24.74
C THR A 88 -8.07 -3.36 -24.67
N LYS A 89 -7.60 -2.72 -23.62
CA LYS A 89 -7.82 -1.29 -23.50
C LYS A 89 -6.58 -0.48 -23.52
N LEU A 90 -5.53 -0.97 -22.95
CA LEU A 90 -4.41 -0.12 -22.69
C LEU A 90 -3.24 -0.37 -23.55
N GLU A 91 -3.34 -1.23 -24.46
CA GLU A 91 -2.25 -1.38 -25.30
C GLU A 91 -2.17 -0.20 -26.05
N TYR A 92 -1.61 0.46 -25.82
CA TYR A 92 -1.46 1.69 -26.37
C TYR A 92 -0.37 2.38 -25.71
N LYS A 93 -0.43 2.13 -25.08
CA LYS A 93 0.27 2.51 -24.60
C LYS A 93 1.08 2.53 -23.73
N HIS A 94 1.08 2.54 -23.58
CA HIS A 94 1.68 2.38 -22.85
C HIS A 94 2.45 2.17 -22.36
N ARG A 95 2.67 2.09 -22.38
CA ARG A 95 3.23 1.70 -21.98
C ARG A 95 4.09 1.66 -21.65
N GLU A 96 4.43 1.87 -21.75
CA GLU A 96 5.01 1.68 -21.54
C GLU A 96 5.45 1.68 -20.85
N PRO A 97 5.57 1.96 -20.90
CA PRO A 97 5.96 1.80 -20.29
C PRO A 97 6.26 1.85 -19.57
N VAL A 98 6.41 2.07 -19.52
CA VAL A 98 6.51 1.83 -19.07
C VAL A 98 6.79 1.67 -18.63
N VAL A 99 6.93 1.92 -18.60
CA VAL A 99 7.03 1.50 -18.49
C VAL A 99 7.19 1.45 -18.23
N HIS A 100 7.43 1.93 -18.06
CA HIS A 100 7.37 1.63 -18.20
C HIS A 100 7.57 1.50 -18.04
#